data_f1bf382bb8b75bd995a5bb0e827e325a
#
_entry.id   f1bf382bb8b75bd995a5bb0e827e325a
#
_cell.length_a   1.000
_cell.length_b   1.000
_cell.length_c   1.000
_cell.angle_alpha   90.00
_cell.angle_beta   90.00
_cell.angle_gamma   90.00
#
_symmetry.space_group_name_H-M   'P 1'
#
loop_
_entity.id
_entity.type
_entity.pdbx_description
1 polymer ?
#
loop_
_entity_poly.entity_id
_entity_poly.type
_entity_poly.pdbx_seq_one_letter_code
_entity_poly.pdbx_strand_id
1 'polypeptide(L)'
;FGVMCVILCVIILKAIFHKGTKEEKDLHDNPTFITEFVISNPAIFGKTIKGIMKGTSFHIVVSRVWKFTDKEHEEGPKGMVIIPNGDTVLEEGEHVLALCKEKEVGIAERLFGKIVDKDWNKKDIDWNSIDGQLVSRHVLVTKEKVNGAKIGDLHLRNSFGINVTRVNRAGIDILPSSSLVLQMGDKLTIVGQAKAIDNVAAVLGNQ
;
A
#
# COMPACT_ATOMS: atom_id res chain seq x y z
N PHE A 1 -31.27 -32.62 -26.01
CA PHE A 1 -31.66 -31.35 -25.32
C PHE A 1 -30.74 -31.01 -24.14
N GLY A 2 -30.24 -32.00 -23.33
CA GLY A 2 -29.43 -31.73 -22.14
C GLY A 2 -28.08 -31.08 -22.41
N VAL A 3 -27.36 -31.52 -23.45
CA VAL A 3 -26.00 -31.01 -23.75
C VAL A 3 -26.03 -29.54 -24.20
N MET A 4 -27.01 -29.13 -24.97
CA MET A 4 -27.18 -27.74 -25.43
C MET A 4 -27.51 -26.81 -24.27
N CYS A 5 -28.26 -27.26 -23.26
CA CYS A 5 -28.59 -26.49 -22.10
C CYS A 5 -27.35 -26.26 -21.20
N VAL A 6 -26.49 -27.28 -21.03
CA VAL A 6 -25.22 -27.16 -20.29
C VAL A 6 -24.27 -26.19 -20.97
N ILE A 7 -24.12 -26.27 -22.30
CA ILE A 7 -23.28 -25.35 -23.08
C ILE A 7 -23.79 -23.91 -22.93
N LEU A 8 -25.10 -23.70 -23.02
CA LEU A 8 -25.70 -22.38 -22.85
C LEU A 8 -25.48 -21.82 -21.43
N CYS A 9 -25.65 -22.65 -20.39
CA CYS A 9 -25.34 -22.26 -19.01
C CYS A 9 -23.88 -21.90 -18.83
N VAL A 10 -22.94 -22.66 -19.40
CA VAL A 10 -21.51 -22.35 -19.32
C VAL A 10 -21.18 -21.03 -20.03
N ILE A 11 -21.79 -20.75 -21.19
CA ILE A 11 -21.59 -19.49 -21.91
C ILE A 11 -22.15 -18.30 -21.10
N ILE A 12 -23.34 -18.46 -20.51
CA ILE A 12 -23.95 -17.41 -19.66
C ILE A 12 -23.11 -17.17 -18.41
N LEU A 13 -22.70 -18.24 -17.73
CA LEU A 13 -21.80 -18.14 -16.57
C LEU A 13 -20.47 -17.45 -16.93
N LYS A 14 -19.87 -17.85 -18.07
CA LYS A 14 -18.64 -17.21 -18.56
C LYS A 14 -18.85 -15.72 -18.87
N ALA A 15 -20.00 -15.34 -19.44
CA ALA A 15 -20.33 -13.93 -19.73
C ALA A 15 -20.54 -13.10 -18.44
N ILE A 16 -21.14 -13.72 -17.40
CA ILE A 16 -21.37 -13.07 -16.08
C ILE A 16 -20.07 -12.94 -15.32
N PHE A 17 -19.25 -14.00 -15.28
CA PHE A 17 -17.97 -14.01 -14.55
C PHE A 17 -16.82 -13.33 -15.30
N HIS A 18 -16.94 -13.15 -16.62
CA HIS A 18 -15.90 -12.48 -17.43
C HIS A 18 -15.79 -10.96 -17.17
N LYS A 19 -16.75 -10.35 -16.49
CA LYS A 19 -16.64 -8.96 -16.02
C LYS A 19 -15.62 -8.77 -14.91
N GLY A 20 -15.21 -9.84 -14.20
CA GLY A 20 -14.17 -9.80 -13.18
C GLY A 20 -12.72 -9.87 -13.72
N THR A 21 -12.54 -10.39 -14.94
CA THR A 21 -11.21 -10.71 -15.49
C THR A 21 -10.43 -9.54 -16.10
N LYS A 22 -11.05 -8.37 -16.29
CA LYS A 22 -10.30 -7.17 -16.76
C LYS A 22 -9.44 -6.58 -15.65
N GLU A 23 -9.92 -6.54 -14.40
CA GLU A 23 -9.12 -6.08 -13.27
C GLU A 23 -7.98 -7.06 -12.92
N GLU A 24 -8.21 -8.38 -13.03
CA GLU A 24 -7.15 -9.38 -12.79
C GLU A 24 -6.02 -9.36 -13.84
N LYS A 25 -6.34 -9.13 -15.12
CA LYS A 25 -5.32 -8.99 -16.17
C LYS A 25 -4.46 -7.75 -15.98
N ASP A 26 -5.05 -6.62 -15.59
CA ASP A 26 -4.33 -5.38 -15.30
C ASP A 26 -3.42 -5.50 -14.04
N LEU A 27 -3.72 -6.43 -13.14
CA LEU A 27 -2.92 -6.69 -11.95
C LEU A 27 -1.67 -7.55 -12.25
N HIS A 28 -1.78 -8.54 -13.15
CA HIS A 28 -0.64 -9.36 -13.58
C HIS A 28 0.39 -8.59 -14.44
N ASP A 29 -0.07 -7.63 -15.23
CA ASP A 29 0.78 -6.87 -16.15
C ASP A 29 1.47 -5.65 -15.51
N ASN A 30 1.16 -5.31 -14.24
CA ASN A 30 1.71 -4.15 -13.55
C ASN A 30 2.07 -4.48 -12.09
N PRO A 31 3.27 -5.04 -11.84
CA PRO A 31 3.71 -5.35 -10.50
C PRO A 31 3.78 -4.09 -9.62
N THR A 32 3.48 -4.27 -8.33
CA THR A 32 3.68 -3.23 -7.32
C THR A 32 5.16 -3.01 -7.08
N PHE A 33 5.62 -1.78 -7.23
CA PHE A 33 7.00 -1.37 -7.08
C PHE A 33 7.19 -0.48 -5.87
N ILE A 34 8.25 -0.72 -5.09
CA ILE A 34 8.58 0.04 -3.90
C ILE A 34 9.75 0.95 -4.23
N THR A 35 9.58 2.24 -3.96
CA THR A 35 10.60 3.25 -4.27
C THR A 35 10.69 4.26 -3.14
N GLU A 36 11.89 4.69 -2.84
CA GLU A 36 12.18 5.79 -1.92
C GLU A 36 12.44 7.07 -2.71
N PHE A 37 11.77 8.15 -2.32
CA PHE A 37 11.91 9.47 -2.92
C PHE A 37 12.45 10.45 -1.88
N VAL A 38 13.35 11.34 -2.31
CA VAL A 38 13.71 12.56 -1.56
C VAL A 38 12.78 13.66 -2.02
N ILE A 39 12.08 14.29 -1.10
CA ILE A 39 11.17 15.40 -1.39
C ILE A 39 12.00 16.59 -1.86
N SER A 40 11.96 16.87 -3.16
CA SER A 40 12.71 17.96 -3.80
C SER A 40 11.84 18.80 -4.77
N ASN A 41 10.56 18.50 -4.89
CA ASN A 41 9.62 19.27 -5.69
C ASN A 41 9.03 20.42 -4.86
N PRO A 42 9.37 21.70 -5.12
CA PRO A 42 8.86 22.83 -4.34
C PRO A 42 7.34 22.96 -4.36
N ALA A 43 6.68 22.41 -5.38
CA ALA A 43 5.22 22.48 -5.50
C ALA A 43 4.48 21.71 -4.39
N ILE A 44 5.16 20.82 -3.66
CA ILE A 44 4.55 20.01 -2.60
C ILE A 44 5.06 20.34 -1.20
N PHE A 45 6.04 21.24 -1.04
CA PHE A 45 6.54 21.65 0.28
C PHE A 45 5.43 22.26 1.13
N GLY A 46 5.35 21.86 2.38
CA GLY A 46 4.33 22.32 3.33
C GLY A 46 2.92 21.80 3.03
N LYS A 47 2.74 20.90 2.05
CA LYS A 47 1.44 20.35 1.72
C LYS A 47 1.20 19.00 2.40
N THR A 48 -0.05 18.74 2.74
CA THR A 48 -0.47 17.45 3.26
C THR A 48 -0.51 16.39 2.16
N ILE A 49 -0.24 15.14 2.52
CA ILE A 49 -0.33 14.01 1.58
C ILE A 49 -1.70 13.95 0.92
N LYS A 50 -2.79 14.15 1.68
CA LYS A 50 -4.15 14.21 1.13
C LYS A 50 -4.31 15.32 0.09
N GLY A 51 -3.74 16.50 0.35
CA GLY A 51 -3.77 17.64 -0.57
C GLY A 51 -3.01 17.34 -1.86
N ILE A 52 -1.83 16.71 -1.76
CA ILE A 52 -1.01 16.30 -2.90
C ILE A 52 -1.75 15.24 -3.74
N MET A 53 -2.31 14.21 -3.07
CA MET A 53 -2.97 13.10 -3.76
C MET A 53 -4.30 13.49 -4.41
N LYS A 54 -4.99 14.52 -3.93
CA LYS A 54 -6.27 14.96 -4.51
C LYS A 54 -6.16 15.40 -5.97
N GLY A 55 -4.99 15.87 -6.39
CA GLY A 55 -4.73 16.30 -7.76
C GLY A 55 -4.10 15.22 -8.66
N THR A 56 -3.88 14.00 -8.16
CA THR A 56 -3.21 12.93 -8.92
C THR A 56 -4.22 11.97 -9.52
N SER A 57 -3.92 11.51 -10.75
CA SER A 57 -4.74 10.50 -11.47
C SER A 57 -4.22 9.06 -11.28
N PHE A 58 -3.12 8.87 -10.55
CA PHE A 58 -2.52 7.57 -10.29
C PHE A 58 -2.60 7.21 -8.81
N HIS A 59 -2.49 5.91 -8.53
CA HIS A 59 -2.63 5.40 -7.17
C HIS A 59 -1.26 5.12 -6.56
N ILE A 60 -0.99 5.73 -5.41
CA ILE A 60 0.24 5.54 -4.65
C ILE A 60 -0.06 5.36 -3.16
N VAL A 61 0.65 4.46 -2.52
CA VAL A 61 0.57 4.22 -1.08
C VAL A 61 1.87 4.68 -0.43
N VAL A 62 1.82 5.75 0.34
CA VAL A 62 2.97 6.19 1.14
C VAL A 62 3.04 5.31 2.38
N SER A 63 4.11 4.49 2.47
CA SER A 63 4.32 3.52 3.55
C SER A 63 4.95 4.14 4.77
N ARG A 64 6.04 4.88 4.57
CA ARG A 64 6.84 5.52 5.64
C ARG A 64 7.29 6.89 5.19
N VAL A 65 7.50 7.79 6.16
CA VAL A 65 8.14 9.10 5.97
C VAL A 65 9.22 9.26 7.02
N TRP A 66 10.42 9.63 6.60
CA TRP A 66 11.52 10.03 7.50
C TRP A 66 11.42 11.54 7.73
N LYS A 67 11.03 11.92 8.94
CA LYS A 67 10.98 13.30 9.41
C LYS A 67 12.33 13.67 10.00
N PHE A 68 12.96 14.70 9.48
CA PHE A 68 14.23 15.21 10.04
C PHE A 68 13.92 16.24 11.11
N THR A 69 14.51 16.03 12.29
CA THR A 69 14.29 16.93 13.45
C THR A 69 15.25 18.12 13.45
N ASP A 70 16.42 18.01 12.78
CA ASP A 70 17.41 19.08 12.69
C ASP A 70 18.17 19.03 11.35
N LYS A 71 18.41 20.21 10.76
CA LYS A 71 19.11 20.36 9.47
C LYS A 71 20.64 20.26 9.56
N GLU A 72 21.20 20.06 10.77
CA GLU A 72 22.63 20.12 11.03
C GLU A 72 23.13 18.87 11.76
N HIS A 73 23.41 17.78 11.04
CA HIS A 73 24.31 16.74 11.54
C HIS A 73 25.11 16.09 10.41
N GLU A 74 26.44 16.10 10.56
CA GLU A 74 27.43 15.51 9.64
C GLU A 74 27.38 13.97 9.53
N GLU A 75 26.57 13.27 10.33
CA GLU A 75 26.49 11.80 10.38
C GLU A 75 25.24 11.22 9.71
N GLY A 76 24.71 11.89 8.69
CA GLY A 76 23.50 11.43 7.99
C GLY A 76 22.21 11.81 8.70
N PRO A 77 21.05 11.74 8.01
CA PRO A 77 19.80 12.23 8.56
C PRO A 77 19.29 11.32 9.68
N LYS A 78 19.47 11.73 10.92
CA LYS A 78 18.78 11.15 12.08
C LYS A 78 17.34 11.65 12.08
N GLY A 79 16.49 11.00 11.30
CA GLY A 79 15.06 11.31 11.22
C GLY A 79 14.22 10.27 11.94
N MET A 80 13.13 10.70 12.52
CA MET A 80 12.12 9.80 13.05
C MET A 80 11.29 9.23 11.88
N VAL A 81 11.20 7.91 11.80
CA VAL A 81 10.32 7.26 10.81
C VAL A 81 8.90 7.24 11.34
N ILE A 82 7.96 7.74 10.55
CA ILE A 82 6.56 7.75 10.90
C ILE A 82 5.73 6.99 9.86
N ILE A 83 4.58 6.46 10.31
CA ILE A 83 3.51 6.01 9.42
C ILE A 83 2.68 7.23 9.06
N PRO A 84 2.70 7.68 7.80
CA PRO A 84 1.99 8.87 7.42
C PRO A 84 0.48 8.61 7.36
N ASN A 85 -0.29 9.68 7.58
CA ASN A 85 -1.73 9.75 7.29
C ASN A 85 -2.00 10.83 6.23
N GLY A 86 -3.27 11.06 5.91
CA GLY A 86 -3.65 12.06 4.93
C GLY A 86 -3.25 13.49 5.29
N ASP A 87 -3.14 13.79 6.59
CA ASP A 87 -2.84 15.12 7.13
C ASP A 87 -1.34 15.33 7.40
N THR A 88 -0.52 14.29 7.15
CA THR A 88 0.95 14.40 7.25
C THR A 88 1.45 15.39 6.21
N VAL A 89 2.15 16.42 6.67
CA VAL A 89 2.79 17.45 5.84
C VAL A 89 4.15 16.95 5.38
N LEU A 90 4.51 17.19 4.11
CA LEU A 90 5.81 16.87 3.54
C LEU A 90 6.66 18.13 3.42
N GLU A 91 7.93 18.02 3.85
CA GLU A 91 8.90 19.11 3.79
C GLU A 91 10.08 18.76 2.88
N GLU A 92 10.82 19.79 2.46
CA GLU A 92 12.02 19.62 1.65
C GLU A 92 13.05 18.71 2.31
N GLY A 93 13.64 17.81 1.53
CA GLY A 93 14.69 16.90 2.00
C GLY A 93 14.18 15.68 2.75
N GLU A 94 12.91 15.61 3.13
CA GLU A 94 12.34 14.41 3.75
C GLU A 94 12.34 13.24 2.77
N HIS A 95 12.43 12.03 3.31
CA HIS A 95 12.38 10.81 2.53
C HIS A 95 11.01 10.15 2.65
N VAL A 96 10.50 9.67 1.54
CA VAL A 96 9.20 9.00 1.44
C VAL A 96 9.38 7.64 0.80
N LEU A 97 9.03 6.58 1.53
CA LEU A 97 8.92 5.23 0.97
C LEU A 97 7.51 5.00 0.48
N ALA A 98 7.36 4.80 -0.81
CA ALA A 98 6.06 4.68 -1.45
C ALA A 98 5.96 3.43 -2.34
N LEU A 99 4.72 2.95 -2.49
CA LEU A 99 4.36 1.84 -3.37
C LEU A 99 3.44 2.37 -4.47
N CYS A 100 3.76 2.09 -5.70
CA CYS A 100 2.95 2.40 -6.88
C CYS A 100 3.11 1.29 -7.93
N LYS A 101 2.43 1.40 -9.04
CA LYS A 101 2.68 0.53 -10.18
C LYS A 101 4.01 0.92 -10.83
N GLU A 102 4.78 -0.06 -11.31
CA GLU A 102 6.11 0.17 -11.91
C GLU A 102 6.08 1.26 -13.00
N LYS A 103 5.08 1.23 -13.87
CA LYS A 103 4.86 2.22 -14.93
C LYS A 103 4.59 3.65 -14.42
N GLU A 104 4.21 3.79 -13.16
CA GLU A 104 3.86 5.07 -12.52
C GLU A 104 5.03 5.68 -11.74
N VAL A 105 6.15 4.94 -11.58
CA VAL A 105 7.34 5.40 -10.83
C VAL A 105 7.86 6.73 -11.37
N GLY A 106 7.97 6.90 -12.70
CA GLY A 106 8.43 8.16 -13.31
C GLY A 106 7.45 9.33 -13.10
N ILE A 107 6.15 9.07 -12.91
CA ILE A 107 5.18 10.10 -12.55
C ILE A 107 5.34 10.47 -11.07
N ALA A 108 5.54 9.47 -10.22
CA ALA A 108 5.78 9.67 -8.79
C ALA A 108 7.09 10.45 -8.55
N GLU A 109 8.14 10.18 -9.32
CA GLU A 109 9.40 10.92 -9.26
C GLU A 109 9.20 12.42 -9.57
N ARG A 110 8.44 12.74 -10.63
CA ARG A 110 8.11 14.14 -10.93
C ARG A 110 7.27 14.83 -9.86
N LEU A 111 6.46 14.04 -9.13
CA LEU A 111 5.61 14.56 -8.06
C LEU A 111 6.39 14.81 -6.77
N PHE A 112 7.16 13.83 -6.32
CA PHE A 112 7.87 13.89 -5.02
C PHE A 112 9.26 14.48 -5.14
N GLY A 113 10.02 14.06 -6.15
CA GLY A 113 11.41 14.44 -6.36
C GLY A 113 12.29 13.24 -6.67
N LYS A 114 13.57 13.33 -6.38
CA LYS A 114 14.59 12.36 -6.78
C LYS A 114 14.38 10.97 -6.15
N ILE A 115 14.56 9.94 -6.95
CA ILE A 115 14.61 8.55 -6.48
C ILE A 115 15.95 8.32 -5.78
N VAL A 116 15.91 7.65 -4.62
CA VAL A 116 17.09 7.15 -3.92
C VAL A 116 17.59 5.89 -4.63
N ASP A 117 18.91 5.82 -4.87
CA ASP A 117 19.55 4.66 -5.50
C ASP A 117 19.65 3.50 -4.49
N LYS A 118 18.50 2.94 -4.11
CA LYS A 118 18.35 1.78 -3.25
C LYS A 118 17.24 0.89 -3.78
N ASP A 119 17.57 -0.36 -4.08
CA ASP A 119 16.59 -1.34 -4.55
C ASP A 119 15.79 -1.91 -3.36
N TRP A 120 14.59 -1.38 -3.19
CA TRP A 120 13.63 -1.81 -2.18
C TRP A 120 12.78 -3.03 -2.59
N ASN A 121 13.00 -3.61 -3.78
CA ASN A 121 12.22 -4.72 -4.31
C ASN A 121 12.90 -6.07 -4.15
N LYS A 122 14.09 -6.12 -3.52
CA LYS A 122 14.80 -7.35 -3.19
C LYS A 122 14.01 -8.19 -2.20
N LYS A 123 14.11 -9.52 -2.34
CA LYS A 123 13.38 -10.47 -1.47
C LYS A 123 13.95 -10.58 -0.06
N ASP A 124 15.20 -10.21 0.14
CA ASP A 124 15.99 -10.34 1.37
C ASP A 124 16.05 -9.06 2.22
N ILE A 125 15.24 -8.06 1.90
CA ILE A 125 15.18 -6.84 2.72
C ILE A 125 14.59 -7.16 4.09
N ASP A 126 15.37 -6.90 5.12
CA ASP A 126 14.86 -6.89 6.49
C ASP A 126 14.10 -5.58 6.77
N TRP A 127 12.80 -5.64 6.57
CA TRP A 127 11.89 -4.51 6.78
C TRP A 127 11.84 -4.04 8.23
N ASN A 128 12.23 -4.88 9.18
CA ASN A 128 12.22 -4.56 10.60
C ASN A 128 13.50 -3.86 11.04
N SER A 129 14.59 -3.96 10.26
CA SER A 129 15.84 -3.25 10.52
C SER A 129 15.83 -1.77 10.13
N ILE A 130 14.82 -1.35 9.34
CA ILE A 130 14.70 0.03 8.86
C ILE A 130 14.36 0.98 10.00
N ASP A 131 13.54 0.52 10.94
CA ASP A 131 13.17 1.24 12.16
C ASP A 131 12.81 0.23 13.24
N GLY A 132 13.49 0.32 14.40
CA GLY A 132 13.24 -0.57 15.53
C GLY A 132 11.84 -0.45 16.16
N GLN A 133 11.07 0.59 15.82
CA GLN A 133 9.70 0.80 16.33
C GLN A 133 8.61 0.34 15.37
N LEU A 134 8.88 0.36 14.07
CA LEU A 134 7.92 -0.02 13.03
C LEU A 134 8.30 -1.36 12.40
N VAL A 135 7.43 -2.33 12.58
CA VAL A 135 7.57 -3.66 11.98
C VAL A 135 6.63 -3.84 10.80
N SER A 136 7.02 -4.73 9.89
CA SER A 136 6.17 -5.17 8.78
C SER A 136 5.77 -6.63 9.03
N ARG A 137 4.47 -6.91 9.04
CA ARG A 137 3.93 -8.25 9.24
C ARG A 137 2.83 -8.57 8.25
N HIS A 138 2.59 -9.87 8.08
CA HIS A 138 1.50 -10.37 7.27
C HIS A 138 0.33 -10.77 8.16
N VAL A 139 -0.87 -10.33 7.81
CA VAL A 139 -2.11 -10.73 8.49
C VAL A 139 -3.05 -11.33 7.46
N LEU A 140 -3.56 -12.53 7.75
CA LEU A 140 -4.52 -13.22 6.89
C LEU A 140 -5.94 -12.85 7.28
N VAL A 141 -6.78 -12.51 6.32
CA VAL A 141 -8.20 -12.26 6.54
C VAL A 141 -8.91 -13.59 6.76
N THR A 142 -9.27 -13.86 8.01
CA THR A 142 -9.99 -15.09 8.42
C THR A 142 -11.28 -14.80 9.19
N LYS A 143 -11.57 -13.54 9.49
CA LYS A 143 -12.81 -13.16 10.18
C LYS A 143 -13.92 -12.90 9.18
N GLU A 144 -15.03 -13.62 9.31
CA GLU A 144 -16.19 -13.49 8.43
C GLU A 144 -16.75 -12.07 8.38
N LYS A 145 -16.72 -11.34 9.49
CA LYS A 145 -17.16 -9.94 9.59
C LYS A 145 -16.40 -8.96 8.68
N VAL A 146 -15.18 -9.33 8.28
CA VAL A 146 -14.32 -8.50 7.42
C VAL A 146 -14.48 -8.86 5.95
N ASN A 147 -15.01 -10.06 5.67
CA ASN A 147 -15.28 -10.49 4.29
C ASN A 147 -16.31 -9.59 3.64
N GLY A 148 -15.98 -9.00 2.50
CA GLY A 148 -16.83 -8.05 1.78
C GLY A 148 -16.73 -6.60 2.29
N ALA A 149 -15.98 -6.32 3.36
CA ALA A 149 -15.76 -4.95 3.84
C ALA A 149 -14.72 -4.22 2.99
N LYS A 150 -14.91 -2.91 2.80
CA LYS A 150 -13.88 -2.06 2.18
C LYS A 150 -12.79 -1.73 3.20
N ILE A 151 -11.53 -1.70 2.77
CA ILE A 151 -10.40 -1.31 3.63
C ILE A 151 -10.65 0.07 4.28
N GLY A 152 -11.19 1.02 3.53
CA GLY A 152 -11.49 2.38 4.03
C GLY A 152 -12.47 2.39 5.18
N ASP A 153 -13.49 1.51 5.16
CA ASP A 153 -14.54 1.45 6.18
C ASP A 153 -14.03 0.85 7.50
N LEU A 154 -12.93 0.10 7.45
CA LEU A 154 -12.29 -0.47 8.65
C LEU A 154 -11.46 0.57 9.44
N HIS A 155 -11.21 1.74 8.86
CA HIS A 155 -10.46 2.84 9.48
C HIS A 155 -9.13 2.42 10.16
N LEU A 156 -8.46 1.37 9.66
CA LEU A 156 -7.32 0.73 10.30
C LEU A 156 -6.19 1.70 10.63
N ARG A 157 -5.92 2.66 9.74
CA ARG A 157 -4.89 3.69 9.95
C ARG A 157 -5.22 4.62 11.12
N ASN A 158 -6.45 5.12 11.17
CA ASN A 158 -6.86 6.10 12.19
C ASN A 158 -7.09 5.44 13.55
N SER A 159 -7.61 4.21 13.57
CA SER A 159 -7.96 3.51 14.81
C SER A 159 -6.77 2.81 15.46
N PHE A 160 -5.81 2.34 14.65
CA PHE A 160 -4.70 1.52 15.15
C PHE A 160 -3.32 2.11 14.83
N GLY A 161 -3.22 3.20 14.06
CA GLY A 161 -1.93 3.77 13.65
C GLY A 161 -1.09 2.84 12.76
N ILE A 162 -1.75 2.02 11.94
CA ILE A 162 -1.10 1.10 11.01
C ILE A 162 -1.36 1.48 9.55
N ASN A 163 -0.52 0.98 8.65
CA ASN A 163 -0.73 1.13 7.23
C ASN A 163 -0.77 -0.23 6.54
N VAL A 164 -1.80 -0.47 5.73
CA VAL A 164 -1.83 -1.60 4.81
C VAL A 164 -1.09 -1.18 3.55
N THR A 165 0.02 -1.84 3.24
CA THR A 165 0.88 -1.48 2.11
C THR A 165 0.67 -2.38 0.90
N ARG A 166 0.18 -3.61 1.12
CA ARG A 166 -0.08 -4.59 0.08
C ARG A 166 -1.18 -5.55 0.50
N VAL A 167 -1.96 -6.00 -0.47
CA VAL A 167 -2.91 -7.11 -0.33
C VAL A 167 -2.52 -8.18 -1.34
N ASN A 168 -2.20 -9.38 -0.87
CA ASN A 168 -1.96 -10.52 -1.74
C ASN A 168 -3.21 -11.40 -1.77
N ARG A 169 -3.77 -11.57 -2.94
CA ARG A 169 -4.94 -12.42 -3.22
C ARG A 169 -4.57 -13.49 -4.21
N ALA A 170 -4.61 -14.74 -3.78
CA ALA A 170 -4.28 -15.89 -4.64
C ALA A 170 -2.93 -15.74 -5.38
N GLY A 171 -1.91 -15.17 -4.71
CA GLY A 171 -0.58 -14.97 -5.28
C GLY A 171 -0.40 -13.65 -6.05
N ILE A 172 -1.45 -12.86 -6.23
CA ILE A 172 -1.41 -11.56 -6.93
C ILE A 172 -1.30 -10.44 -5.91
N ASP A 173 -0.33 -9.56 -6.08
CA ASP A 173 -0.14 -8.38 -5.25
C ASP A 173 -1.00 -7.22 -5.76
N ILE A 174 -1.89 -6.74 -4.89
CA ILE A 174 -2.82 -5.64 -5.16
C ILE A 174 -2.39 -4.44 -4.33
N LEU A 175 -2.33 -3.28 -4.96
CA LEU A 175 -2.11 -2.02 -4.26
C LEU A 175 -3.40 -1.61 -3.51
N PRO A 176 -3.36 -1.49 -2.17
CA PRO A 176 -4.58 -1.23 -1.41
C PRO A 176 -5.13 0.16 -1.69
N SER A 177 -6.43 0.23 -1.91
CA SER A 177 -7.20 1.48 -1.97
C SER A 177 -8.29 1.47 -0.89
N SER A 178 -8.84 2.63 -0.55
CA SER A 178 -9.96 2.70 0.40
C SER A 178 -11.20 1.96 -0.09
N SER A 179 -11.37 1.83 -1.41
CA SER A 179 -12.48 1.14 -2.06
C SER A 179 -12.25 -0.37 -2.24
N LEU A 180 -11.01 -0.86 -2.00
CA LEU A 180 -10.71 -2.28 -2.15
C LEU A 180 -11.51 -3.10 -1.13
N VAL A 181 -12.28 -4.05 -1.66
CA VAL A 181 -13.10 -4.98 -0.87
C VAL A 181 -12.23 -6.17 -0.47
N LEU A 182 -12.13 -6.43 0.84
CA LEU A 182 -11.40 -7.57 1.38
C LEU A 182 -12.18 -8.86 1.21
N GLN A 183 -11.45 -9.94 0.99
CA GLN A 183 -11.99 -11.30 0.86
C GLN A 183 -11.32 -12.24 1.85
N MET A 184 -12.03 -13.30 2.23
CA MET A 184 -11.44 -14.40 2.99
C MET A 184 -10.22 -14.95 2.26
N GLY A 185 -9.12 -15.12 2.99
CA GLY A 185 -7.85 -15.59 2.43
C GLY A 185 -6.94 -14.50 1.87
N ASP A 186 -7.37 -13.23 1.84
CA ASP A 186 -6.46 -12.12 1.53
C ASP A 186 -5.34 -12.05 2.57
N LYS A 187 -4.09 -11.92 2.10
CA LYS A 187 -2.92 -11.73 2.94
C LYS A 187 -2.50 -10.27 2.87
N LEU A 188 -2.70 -9.53 3.96
CA LEU A 188 -2.37 -8.12 4.06
C LEU A 188 -0.93 -7.96 4.58
N THR A 189 -0.12 -7.14 3.90
CA THR A 189 1.14 -6.64 4.46
C THR A 189 0.85 -5.36 5.21
N ILE A 190 1.09 -5.37 6.51
CA ILE A 190 0.77 -4.28 7.42
C ILE A 190 2.06 -3.75 8.05
N VAL A 191 2.19 -2.42 8.09
CA VAL A 191 3.29 -1.71 8.73
C VAL A 191 2.76 -0.95 9.93
N GLY A 192 3.41 -1.08 11.08
CA GLY A 192 3.01 -0.43 12.31
C GLY A 192 3.86 -0.83 13.50
N GLN A 193 3.53 -0.30 14.67
CA GLN A 193 4.08 -0.83 15.91
C GLN A 193 3.58 -2.27 16.14
N ALA A 194 4.43 -3.14 16.68
CA ALA A 194 4.10 -4.56 16.85
C ALA A 194 2.75 -4.77 17.57
N LYS A 195 2.54 -4.08 18.70
CA LYS A 195 1.30 -4.16 19.48
C LYS A 195 0.06 -3.69 18.70
N ALA A 196 0.22 -2.67 17.86
CA ALA A 196 -0.87 -2.18 17.02
C ALA A 196 -1.28 -3.21 15.97
N ILE A 197 -0.30 -3.91 15.38
CA ILE A 197 -0.55 -5.00 14.42
C ILE A 197 -1.23 -6.18 15.10
N ASP A 198 -0.83 -6.55 16.33
CA ASP A 198 -1.49 -7.59 17.10
C ASP A 198 -2.99 -7.29 17.33
N ASN A 199 -3.31 -6.02 17.64
CA ASN A 199 -4.71 -5.57 17.78
C ASN A 199 -5.47 -5.66 16.44
N VAL A 200 -4.84 -5.29 15.33
CA VAL A 200 -5.44 -5.40 14.00
C VAL A 200 -5.62 -6.87 13.59
N ALA A 201 -4.67 -7.74 13.90
CA ALA A 201 -4.79 -9.17 13.65
C ALA A 201 -6.00 -9.77 14.40
N ALA A 202 -6.27 -9.33 15.62
CA ALA A 202 -7.47 -9.74 16.34
C ALA A 202 -8.79 -9.36 15.64
N VAL A 203 -8.78 -8.28 14.85
CA VAL A 203 -9.94 -7.81 14.08
C VAL A 203 -10.04 -8.52 12.71
N LEU A 204 -8.94 -8.65 12.00
CA LEU A 204 -8.89 -9.18 10.63
C LEU A 204 -8.82 -10.70 10.58
N GLY A 205 -8.02 -11.29 11.46
CA GLY A 205 -7.74 -12.73 11.47
C GLY A 205 -6.37 -13.06 12.02
N ASN A 206 -5.77 -14.14 11.52
CA ASN A 206 -4.50 -14.66 12.05
C ASN A 206 -3.28 -14.03 11.35
N GLN A 207 -2.16 -14.00 12.07
CA GLN A 207 -0.83 -13.69 11.54
C GLN A 207 -0.18 -14.91 10.89
#